data_e19914eb7321f2ea75161a394a763deb
#
_entry.id   e19914eb7321f2ea75161a394a763deb
#
_cell.length_a   1.000
_cell.length_b   1.000
_cell.length_c   1.000
_cell.angle_alpha   90.00
_cell.angle_beta   90.00
_cell.angle_gamma   90.00
#
_symmetry.space_group_name_H-M   'P 1'
#
loop_
_entity.id
_entity.type
_entity.pdbx_description
1 polymer ?
#
loop_
_entity_poly.entity_id
_entity_poly.type
_entity_poly.pdbx_seq_one_letter_code
_entity_poly.pdbx_strand_id
1 'polypeptide(L)'
;MKYEIRKIKENDNFKIKDVLISVMREFDVPESGTALADPELDDMFGSYQNPRSIYFVVIVENQVLGGAGVNALKGENENICEIQKMYFKPKIRNLGIGKKLIEKCINFAKTTVYEFCYIETMHNMKDAQNLYKKNDFSYVDRPLGNTGHTLSLIHI
;
A
#
# COMPACT_ATOMS: atom_id res chain seq x y z
N MET A 1 18.78 0.03 -12.97
CA MET A 1 18.82 -0.41 -11.56
C MET A 1 18.13 -1.76 -11.45
N LYS A 2 18.83 -2.72 -10.88
CA LYS A 2 18.24 -4.05 -10.63
C LYS A 2 17.47 -4.02 -9.32
N TYR A 3 16.25 -4.53 -9.37
CA TYR A 3 15.41 -4.64 -8.19
C TYR A 3 14.63 -5.96 -8.22
N GLU A 4 14.16 -6.36 -7.06
CA GLU A 4 13.30 -7.54 -6.89
C GLU A 4 12.02 -7.11 -6.17
N ILE A 5 10.89 -7.62 -6.62
CA ILE A 5 9.63 -7.51 -5.88
C ILE A 5 9.27 -8.92 -5.43
N ARG A 6 9.20 -9.12 -4.14
CA ARG A 6 8.86 -10.41 -3.55
C ARG A 6 7.91 -10.28 -2.37
N LYS A 7 7.28 -11.38 -2.01
CA LYS A 7 6.44 -11.46 -0.82
C LYS A 7 7.28 -11.16 0.43
N ILE A 8 6.68 -10.45 1.39
CA ILE A 8 7.31 -10.13 2.68
C ILE A 8 7.69 -11.39 3.45
N LYS A 9 8.82 -11.32 4.16
CA LYS A 9 9.29 -12.34 5.10
C LYS A 9 9.30 -11.75 6.51
N GLU A 10 9.28 -12.61 7.51
CA GLU A 10 9.25 -12.16 8.91
C GLU A 10 10.43 -11.22 9.24
N ASN A 11 11.61 -11.50 8.72
CA ASN A 11 12.78 -10.66 8.96
C ASN A 11 12.78 -9.32 8.22
N ASP A 12 11.76 -9.05 7.41
CA ASP A 12 11.55 -7.74 6.79
C ASP A 12 10.82 -6.76 7.70
N ASN A 13 10.16 -7.23 8.77
CA ASN A 13 9.27 -6.41 9.59
C ASN A 13 9.87 -5.08 10.01
N PHE A 14 11.07 -5.12 10.58
CA PHE A 14 11.72 -3.92 11.07
C PHE A 14 12.07 -2.96 9.94
N LYS A 15 12.57 -3.50 8.84
CA LYS A 15 13.02 -2.73 7.68
C LYS A 15 11.85 -2.05 6.96
N ILE A 16 10.75 -2.78 6.74
CA ILE A 16 9.59 -2.19 6.06
C ILE A 16 8.89 -1.16 6.93
N LYS A 17 8.80 -1.40 8.24
CA LYS A 17 8.27 -0.40 9.16
C LYS A 17 9.01 0.92 9.06
N ASP A 18 10.34 0.86 9.05
CA ASP A 18 11.19 2.05 8.92
C ASP A 18 10.94 2.80 7.62
N VAL A 19 10.84 2.09 6.50
CA VAL A 19 10.49 2.66 5.20
C VAL A 19 9.15 3.39 5.24
N LEU A 20 8.12 2.71 5.73
CA LEU A 20 6.77 3.26 5.75
C LEU A 20 6.67 4.51 6.61
N ILE A 21 7.24 4.47 7.81
CA ILE A 21 7.22 5.64 8.71
C ILE A 21 7.99 6.80 8.10
N SER A 22 9.17 6.57 7.55
CA SER A 22 9.98 7.65 6.97
C SER A 22 9.29 8.32 5.78
N VAL A 23 8.63 7.55 4.93
CA VAL A 23 7.92 8.10 3.76
C VAL A 23 6.65 8.83 4.20
N MET A 24 5.89 8.29 5.14
CA MET A 24 4.70 8.97 5.65
C MET A 24 5.07 10.31 6.29
N ARG A 25 6.15 10.38 7.04
CA ARG A 25 6.63 11.63 7.63
C ARG A 25 7.14 12.61 6.57
N GLU A 26 7.74 12.12 5.51
CA GLU A 26 8.15 12.95 4.37
C GLU A 26 6.95 13.71 3.78
N PHE A 27 5.78 13.10 3.73
CA PHE A 27 4.56 13.70 3.19
C PHE A 27 3.68 14.33 4.27
N ASP A 28 4.22 14.55 5.47
CA ASP A 28 3.51 15.18 6.58
C ASP A 28 2.20 14.46 6.96
N VAL A 29 2.19 13.14 6.88
CA VAL A 29 1.04 12.34 7.29
C VAL A 29 0.84 12.52 8.80
N PRO A 30 -0.36 12.92 9.26
CA PRO A 30 -0.62 13.10 10.69
C PRO A 30 -0.39 11.83 11.50
N GLU A 31 0.05 12.00 12.76
CA GLU A 31 0.37 10.88 13.65
C GLU A 31 -0.89 10.07 14.07
N SER A 32 -2.07 10.68 14.02
CA SER A 32 -3.33 10.00 14.37
C SER A 32 -4.34 10.05 13.25
N GLY A 33 -5.24 9.08 13.20
CA GLY A 33 -6.28 8.99 12.17
C GLY A 33 -5.76 8.63 10.79
N THR A 34 -4.54 8.06 10.69
CA THR A 34 -3.87 7.69 9.45
C THR A 34 -3.14 6.36 9.59
N ALA A 35 -2.48 5.94 8.52
CA ALA A 35 -1.67 4.72 8.51
C ALA A 35 -0.52 4.75 9.53
N LEU A 36 -0.03 5.93 9.94
CA LEU A 36 0.98 6.04 10.99
C LEU A 36 0.52 5.49 12.34
N ALA A 37 -0.79 5.52 12.60
CA ALA A 37 -1.37 5.00 13.83
C ALA A 37 -1.74 3.53 13.75
N ASP A 38 -1.59 2.87 12.61
CA ASP A 38 -1.97 1.48 12.43
C ASP A 38 -1.06 0.55 13.24
N PRO A 39 -1.63 -0.28 14.14
CA PRO A 39 -0.83 -1.24 14.91
C PRO A 39 -0.18 -2.30 14.02
N GLU A 40 -0.68 -2.50 12.82
CA GLU A 40 -0.09 -3.41 11.83
C GLU A 40 1.37 -3.08 11.50
N LEU A 41 1.79 -1.82 11.67
CA LEU A 41 3.18 -1.41 11.44
C LEU A 41 4.19 -2.16 12.33
N ASP A 42 3.74 -2.67 13.46
CA ASP A 42 4.61 -3.41 14.38
C ASP A 42 4.83 -4.86 13.95
N ASP A 43 3.95 -5.40 13.10
CA ASP A 43 4.07 -6.75 12.57
C ASP A 43 3.45 -6.84 11.17
N MET A 44 4.14 -6.28 10.21
CA MET A 44 3.68 -6.27 8.82
C MET A 44 3.58 -7.69 8.25
N PHE A 45 4.54 -8.55 8.57
CA PHE A 45 4.50 -9.94 8.12
C PHE A 45 3.24 -10.65 8.65
N GLY A 46 2.99 -10.59 9.96
CA GLY A 46 1.84 -11.23 10.58
C GLY A 46 0.51 -10.69 10.08
N SER A 47 0.46 -9.40 9.75
CA SER A 47 -0.76 -8.72 9.32
C SER A 47 -1.25 -9.15 7.93
N TYR A 48 -0.42 -9.83 7.14
CA TYR A 48 -0.75 -10.24 5.78
C TYR A 48 -0.65 -11.76 5.56
N GLN A 49 -0.98 -12.54 6.59
CA GLN A 49 -0.89 -14.01 6.51
C GLN A 49 -2.21 -14.71 6.18
N ASN A 50 -3.33 -14.02 6.13
CA ASN A 50 -4.59 -14.66 5.73
C ASN A 50 -4.58 -14.99 4.22
N PRO A 51 -5.37 -15.98 3.75
CA PRO A 51 -5.29 -16.48 2.37
C PRO A 51 -5.58 -15.45 1.28
N ARG A 52 -6.33 -14.38 1.60
CA ARG A 52 -6.70 -13.34 0.65
C ARG A 52 -5.95 -12.03 0.92
N SER A 53 -4.79 -12.12 1.54
CA SER A 53 -3.92 -10.96 1.77
C SER A 53 -2.48 -11.28 1.35
N ILE A 54 -1.75 -10.22 1.01
CA ILE A 54 -0.34 -10.31 0.68
C ILE A 54 0.30 -8.93 0.90
N TYR A 55 1.58 -8.93 1.26
CA TYR A 55 2.39 -7.72 1.21
C TYR A 55 3.64 -8.00 0.38
N PHE A 56 3.90 -7.15 -0.60
CA PHE A 56 5.10 -7.20 -1.41
C PHE A 56 6.11 -6.17 -0.91
N VAL A 57 7.39 -6.55 -0.90
CA VAL A 57 8.49 -5.64 -0.62
C VAL A 57 9.34 -5.46 -1.87
N VAL A 58 9.91 -4.27 -2.01
CA VAL A 58 10.84 -3.93 -3.10
C VAL A 58 12.25 -3.94 -2.54
N ILE A 59 13.10 -4.77 -3.12
CA ILE A 59 14.49 -4.98 -2.67
C ILE A 59 15.44 -4.45 -3.73
N VAL A 60 16.38 -3.60 -3.32
CA VAL A 60 17.46 -3.10 -4.16
C VAL A 60 18.75 -3.21 -3.38
N GLU A 61 19.74 -3.92 -3.92
CA GLU A 61 21.03 -4.11 -3.25
C GLU A 61 20.87 -4.62 -1.82
N ASN A 62 20.04 -5.62 -1.63
CA ASN A 62 19.71 -6.22 -0.33
C ASN A 62 19.02 -5.28 0.68
N GLN A 63 18.53 -4.13 0.23
CA GLN A 63 17.81 -3.18 1.07
C GLN A 63 16.32 -3.16 0.72
N VAL A 64 15.47 -3.14 1.74
CA VAL A 64 14.04 -2.91 1.58
C VAL A 64 13.83 -1.41 1.38
N LEU A 65 13.31 -1.02 0.21
CA LEU A 65 13.13 0.39 -0.15
C LEU A 65 11.69 0.78 -0.46
N GLY A 66 10.78 -0.15 -0.42
CA GLY A 66 9.37 0.12 -0.66
C GLY A 66 8.51 -1.12 -0.51
N GLY A 67 7.22 -0.95 -0.71
CA GLY A 67 6.28 -2.05 -0.66
C GLY A 67 4.84 -1.62 -0.88
N ALA A 68 3.97 -2.60 -1.00
CA ALA A 68 2.51 -2.44 -1.05
C ALA A 68 1.84 -3.75 -0.72
N GLY A 69 0.65 -3.68 -0.14
CA GLY A 69 -0.12 -4.87 0.21
C GLY A 69 -1.53 -4.85 -0.32
N VAL A 70 -2.16 -6.01 -0.28
CA VAL A 70 -3.59 -6.20 -0.59
C VAL A 70 -4.22 -6.92 0.60
N ASN A 71 -5.34 -6.41 1.06
CA ASN A 71 -6.16 -7.07 2.06
C ASN A 71 -7.62 -6.71 1.83
N ALA A 72 -8.54 -7.45 2.45
CA ALA A 72 -9.95 -7.09 2.43
C ALA A 72 -10.14 -5.69 3.00
N LEU A 73 -11.04 -4.91 2.40
CA LEU A 73 -11.39 -3.59 2.92
C LEU A 73 -12.26 -3.76 4.16
N LYS A 74 -11.78 -3.29 5.31
CA LYS A 74 -12.53 -3.38 6.57
C LYS A 74 -13.82 -2.60 6.48
N GLY A 75 -14.92 -3.19 6.96
CA GLY A 75 -16.23 -2.56 6.99
C GLY A 75 -17.00 -2.66 5.67
N GLU A 76 -16.48 -3.36 4.68
CA GLU A 76 -17.15 -3.65 3.43
C GLU A 76 -17.31 -5.16 3.23
N ASN A 77 -18.07 -5.55 2.20
CA ASN A 77 -18.27 -6.95 1.92
C ASN A 77 -16.98 -7.60 1.36
N GLU A 78 -16.97 -8.91 1.29
CA GLU A 78 -15.80 -9.71 0.96
C GLU A 78 -15.29 -9.58 -0.48
N ASN A 79 -16.03 -8.89 -1.35
CA ASN A 79 -15.62 -8.72 -2.75
C ASN A 79 -14.79 -7.45 -3.00
N ILE A 80 -14.55 -6.63 -1.98
CA ILE A 80 -13.76 -5.41 -2.09
C ILE A 80 -12.46 -5.57 -1.31
N CYS A 81 -11.34 -5.41 -2.00
CA CYS A 81 -10.03 -5.33 -1.35
C CYS A 81 -9.51 -3.90 -1.34
N GLU A 82 -8.46 -3.68 -0.57
CA GLU A 82 -7.75 -2.42 -0.52
C GLU A 82 -6.27 -2.64 -0.80
N ILE A 83 -5.68 -1.80 -1.66
CA ILE A 83 -4.22 -1.70 -1.76
C ILE A 83 -3.80 -0.79 -0.60
N GLN A 84 -2.90 -1.31 0.23
CA GLN A 84 -2.52 -0.70 1.49
C GLN A 84 -1.03 -0.41 1.56
N LYS A 85 -0.69 0.67 2.26
CA LYS A 85 0.69 0.97 2.64
C LYS A 85 1.65 0.87 1.45
N MET A 86 1.28 1.50 0.33
CA MET A 86 2.09 1.57 -0.87
C MET A 86 3.00 2.80 -0.80
N TYR A 87 4.25 2.58 -0.44
CA TYR A 87 5.23 3.65 -0.26
C TYR A 87 6.59 3.23 -0.77
N PHE A 88 7.34 4.22 -1.28
CA PHE A 88 8.70 4.03 -1.83
C PHE A 88 9.64 5.09 -1.29
N LYS A 89 10.85 4.70 -0.93
CA LYS A 89 11.92 5.67 -0.67
C LYS A 89 12.19 6.49 -1.94
N PRO A 90 12.59 7.78 -1.80
CA PRO A 90 12.83 8.65 -2.97
C PRO A 90 13.76 8.05 -4.02
N LYS A 91 14.76 7.33 -3.60
CA LYS A 91 15.81 6.75 -4.43
C LYS A 91 15.27 5.77 -5.51
N ILE A 92 14.11 5.16 -5.29
CA ILE A 92 13.52 4.20 -6.23
C ILE A 92 12.25 4.71 -6.93
N ARG A 93 11.95 6.00 -6.78
CA ARG A 93 10.79 6.60 -7.45
C ARG A 93 11.10 6.93 -8.92
N ASN A 94 10.06 7.01 -9.74
CA ASN A 94 10.13 7.35 -11.17
C ASN A 94 10.97 6.38 -12.01
N LEU A 95 11.03 5.11 -11.59
CA LEU A 95 11.74 4.04 -12.29
C LEU A 95 10.80 2.96 -12.83
N GLY A 96 9.48 3.21 -12.81
CA GLY A 96 8.48 2.24 -13.26
C GLY A 96 8.16 1.14 -12.24
N ILE A 97 8.76 1.16 -11.07
CA ILE A 97 8.57 0.15 -10.02
C ILE A 97 7.13 0.19 -9.48
N GLY A 98 6.58 1.40 -9.30
CA GLY A 98 5.21 1.57 -8.81
C GLY A 98 4.18 0.91 -9.71
N LYS A 99 4.33 1.05 -11.03
CA LYS A 99 3.45 0.38 -12.01
C LYS A 99 3.53 -1.13 -11.86
N LYS A 100 4.73 -1.68 -11.77
CA LYS A 100 4.95 -3.11 -11.60
C LYS A 100 4.32 -3.64 -10.31
N LEU A 101 4.45 -2.88 -9.24
CA LEU A 101 3.90 -3.26 -7.95
C LEU A 101 2.37 -3.24 -7.95
N ILE A 102 1.76 -2.21 -8.56
CA ILE A 102 0.30 -2.14 -8.72
C ILE A 102 -0.19 -3.34 -9.54
N GLU A 103 0.47 -3.66 -10.64
CA GLU A 103 0.12 -4.81 -11.47
C GLU A 103 0.13 -6.12 -10.67
N LYS A 104 1.15 -6.31 -9.83
CA LYS A 104 1.23 -7.47 -8.94
C LYS A 104 0.08 -7.51 -7.93
N CYS A 105 -0.24 -6.37 -7.33
CA CYS A 105 -1.36 -6.27 -6.39
C CYS A 105 -2.70 -6.59 -7.07
N ILE A 106 -2.95 -6.01 -8.24
CA ILE A 106 -4.19 -6.23 -8.99
C ILE A 106 -4.29 -7.71 -9.42
N ASN A 107 -3.20 -8.31 -9.91
CA ASN A 107 -3.21 -9.71 -10.28
C ASN A 107 -3.50 -10.61 -9.08
N PHE A 108 -2.91 -10.33 -7.94
CA PHE A 108 -3.23 -11.06 -6.70
C PHE A 108 -4.71 -10.91 -6.33
N ALA A 109 -5.25 -9.70 -6.40
CA ALA A 109 -6.65 -9.45 -6.10
C ALA A 109 -7.57 -10.28 -7.01
N LYS A 110 -7.26 -10.35 -8.30
CA LYS A 110 -8.02 -11.16 -9.26
C LYS A 110 -7.96 -12.66 -8.94
N THR A 111 -6.77 -13.16 -8.62
CA THR A 111 -6.59 -14.60 -8.31
C THR A 111 -7.28 -15.00 -7.01
N THR A 112 -7.47 -14.06 -6.09
CA THR A 112 -8.17 -14.28 -4.82
C THR A 112 -9.63 -13.87 -4.86
N VAL A 113 -10.17 -13.64 -6.06
CA VAL A 113 -11.60 -13.46 -6.35
C VAL A 113 -12.19 -12.18 -5.74
N TYR A 114 -11.42 -11.11 -5.65
CA TYR A 114 -11.95 -9.79 -5.38
C TYR A 114 -12.53 -9.19 -6.66
N GLU A 115 -13.65 -8.50 -6.55
CA GLU A 115 -14.31 -7.84 -7.68
C GLU A 115 -13.87 -6.37 -7.82
N PHE A 116 -13.59 -5.73 -6.68
CA PHE A 116 -13.23 -4.31 -6.63
C PHE A 116 -11.96 -4.11 -5.83
N CYS A 117 -11.17 -3.14 -6.25
CA CYS A 117 -9.95 -2.73 -5.57
C CYS A 117 -10.03 -1.25 -5.22
N TYR A 118 -9.84 -0.94 -3.95
CA TYR A 118 -9.95 0.39 -3.38
C TYR A 118 -8.58 0.86 -2.90
N ILE A 119 -8.32 2.17 -2.97
CA ILE A 119 -7.10 2.76 -2.44
C ILE A 119 -7.38 4.14 -1.86
N GLU A 120 -6.72 4.47 -0.75
CA GLU A 120 -6.76 5.79 -0.14
C GLU A 120 -5.40 6.47 -0.28
N THR A 121 -5.39 7.78 -0.47
CA THR A 121 -4.17 8.57 -0.59
C THR A 121 -4.38 9.99 -0.05
N MET A 122 -3.30 10.65 0.29
CA MET A 122 -3.33 12.04 0.77
C MET A 122 -3.39 13.02 -0.39
N HIS A 123 -3.96 14.21 -0.15
CA HIS A 123 -4.05 15.27 -1.17
C HIS A 123 -2.70 15.69 -1.72
N ASN A 124 -1.65 15.66 -0.90
CA ASN A 124 -0.31 16.08 -1.30
C ASN A 124 0.51 14.99 -1.99
N MET A 125 -0.01 13.77 -2.09
CA MET A 125 0.66 12.65 -2.77
C MET A 125 0.30 12.63 -4.25
N LYS A 126 0.69 13.67 -5.00
CA LYS A 126 0.26 13.87 -6.40
C LYS A 126 0.79 12.81 -7.35
N ASP A 127 2.04 12.41 -7.19
CA ASP A 127 2.64 11.38 -8.06
C ASP A 127 1.95 10.03 -7.87
N ALA A 128 1.61 9.69 -6.63
CA ALA A 128 0.86 8.47 -6.34
C ALA A 128 -0.52 8.49 -7.00
N GLN A 129 -1.24 9.62 -6.88
CA GLN A 129 -2.56 9.77 -7.51
C GLN A 129 -2.49 9.63 -9.03
N ASN A 130 -1.47 10.22 -9.66
CA ASN A 130 -1.27 10.10 -11.10
C ASN A 130 -0.99 8.65 -11.49
N LEU A 131 -0.20 7.94 -10.72
CA LEU A 131 0.08 6.53 -10.95
C LEU A 131 -1.20 5.69 -10.87
N TYR A 132 -2.05 5.93 -9.88
CA TYR A 132 -3.31 5.19 -9.73
C TYR A 132 -4.24 5.46 -10.90
N LYS A 133 -4.41 6.71 -11.32
CA LYS A 133 -5.23 7.06 -12.49
C LYS A 133 -4.75 6.39 -13.76
N LYS A 134 -3.43 6.32 -13.98
CA LYS A 134 -2.86 5.64 -15.13
C LYS A 134 -3.10 4.13 -15.13
N ASN A 135 -3.41 3.56 -13.99
CA ASN A 135 -3.73 2.15 -13.84
C ASN A 135 -5.23 1.91 -13.64
N ASP A 136 -6.06 2.79 -14.22
CA ASP A 136 -7.51 2.66 -14.33
C ASP A 136 -8.29 2.85 -13.02
N PHE A 137 -7.68 3.45 -12.01
CA PHE A 137 -8.41 3.86 -10.82
C PHE A 137 -9.18 5.16 -11.07
N SER A 138 -10.40 5.22 -10.54
CA SER A 138 -11.24 6.41 -10.60
C SER A 138 -11.54 6.89 -9.18
N TYR A 139 -11.69 8.20 -9.01
CA TYR A 139 -12.10 8.75 -7.70
C TYR A 139 -13.51 8.28 -7.36
N VAL A 140 -13.73 8.03 -6.07
CA VAL A 140 -15.06 7.75 -5.52
C VAL A 140 -15.54 8.95 -4.71
N ASP A 141 -16.88 9.08 -4.55
CA ASP A 141 -17.47 10.27 -3.93
C ASP A 141 -17.20 10.39 -2.43
N ARG A 142 -16.93 9.27 -1.77
CA ARG A 142 -16.75 9.22 -0.32
C ARG A 142 -15.88 8.03 0.06
N PRO A 143 -15.27 8.06 1.27
CA PRO A 143 -14.54 6.90 1.79
C PRO A 143 -15.43 5.67 1.87
N LEU A 144 -14.86 4.53 1.52
CA LEU A 144 -15.52 3.24 1.68
C LEU A 144 -14.98 2.53 2.91
N GLY A 145 -15.80 1.67 3.51
CA GLY A 145 -15.39 0.80 4.60
C GLY A 145 -15.02 1.56 5.88
N ASN A 146 -14.23 0.89 6.69
CA ASN A 146 -13.74 1.41 7.97
C ASN A 146 -12.24 1.14 8.11
N THR A 147 -11.44 2.02 7.52
CA THR A 147 -9.97 1.89 7.51
C THR A 147 -9.32 2.43 8.79
N GLY A 148 -10.08 3.12 9.64
CA GLY A 148 -9.54 3.86 10.78
C GLY A 148 -8.91 5.20 10.41
N HIS A 149 -8.90 5.55 9.12
CA HIS A 149 -8.35 6.81 8.63
C HIS A 149 -9.46 7.87 8.63
N THR A 150 -9.31 8.92 9.43
CA THR A 150 -10.35 9.93 9.66
C THR A 150 -10.03 11.29 9.05
N LEU A 151 -8.86 11.45 8.44
CA LEU A 151 -8.42 12.72 7.89
C LEU A 151 -8.65 12.81 6.38
N SER A 152 -8.49 14.03 5.84
CA SER A 152 -8.75 14.34 4.43
C SER A 152 -7.91 13.48 3.49
N LEU A 153 -8.53 12.46 2.93
CA LEU A 153 -7.92 11.56 1.96
C LEU A 153 -8.66 11.66 0.64
N ILE A 154 -7.94 11.40 -0.44
CA ILE A 154 -8.54 11.17 -1.75
C ILE A 154 -8.73 9.67 -1.89
N HIS A 155 -9.92 9.27 -2.35
CA HIS A 155 -10.31 7.88 -2.51
C HIS A 155 -10.42 7.57 -4.00
N ILE A 156 -9.75 6.51 -4.42
CA ILE A 156 -9.65 6.15 -5.83
C ILE A 156 -10.07 4.69 -6.02
#